data_cb72e8bf289dba5c65b4027d1f28cfa0
#
_entry.id   cb72e8bf289dba5c65b4027d1f28cfa0
#
_cell.length_a   1.000
_cell.length_b   1.000
_cell.length_c   1.000
_cell.angle_alpha   90.00
_cell.angle_beta   90.00
_cell.angle_gamma   90.00
#
_symmetry.space_group_name_H-M   'P 1'
#
loop_
_entity.id
_entity.type
_entity.pdbx_description
1 polymer ?
#
loop_
_entity_poly.entity_id
_entity_poly.type
_entity_poly.pdbx_seq_one_letter_code
_entity_poly.pdbx_strand_id
1 'polypeptide(L)'
;MKITIAKSEKEFDCIAAWRIIGEILNKPESVIGLSTGRTTGNLHRLVGEIYSRYPFDVSSVTFFGLDEVTNVPREYAGACYTMLKTELIDTLGIQEDNFLMLPTVSDDFDKACKLFQREIESRGGIDLLILGLGENGHLGFNQPGSPLGGETWVTQMNTELELSLIHISEPT
;
A
#
# COMPACT_ATOMS: atom_id res chain seq x y z
N MET A 1 1.16 21.60 -7.02
CA MET A 1 1.86 20.65 -6.14
C MET A 1 2.11 21.32 -4.79
N LYS A 2 1.83 20.64 -3.67
CA LYS A 2 2.13 21.13 -2.31
C LYS A 2 3.33 20.33 -1.78
N ILE A 3 4.38 21.02 -1.35
CA ILE A 3 5.58 20.43 -0.76
C ILE A 3 5.56 20.70 0.74
N THR A 4 5.78 19.66 1.55
CA THR A 4 5.95 19.75 3.00
C THR A 4 7.30 19.12 3.36
N ILE A 5 8.13 19.85 4.07
CA ILE A 5 9.46 19.39 4.49
C ILE A 5 9.38 19.01 5.97
N ALA A 6 9.65 17.75 6.27
CA ALA A 6 9.76 17.24 7.63
C ALA A 6 11.20 17.43 8.16
N LYS A 7 11.33 17.73 9.44
CA LYS A 7 12.63 17.94 10.11
C LYS A 7 13.25 16.63 10.63
N SER A 8 12.47 15.54 10.63
CA SER A 8 12.88 14.21 11.07
C SER A 8 12.00 13.15 10.45
N GLU A 9 12.45 11.89 10.45
CA GLU A 9 11.63 10.73 10.02
C GLU A 9 10.34 10.63 10.85
N LYS A 10 10.41 10.83 12.15
CA LYS A 10 9.23 10.82 13.02
C LYS A 10 8.21 11.89 12.64
N GLU A 11 8.64 13.09 12.28
CA GLU A 11 7.76 14.16 11.80
C GLU A 11 7.17 13.80 10.43
N PHE A 12 7.97 13.19 9.55
CA PHE A 12 7.53 12.68 8.26
C PHE A 12 6.42 11.64 8.43
N ASP A 13 6.64 10.61 9.26
CA ASP A 13 5.66 9.56 9.53
C ASP A 13 4.36 10.15 10.10
N CYS A 14 4.48 11.11 11.03
CA CYS A 14 3.35 11.79 11.63
C CYS A 14 2.52 12.58 10.59
N ILE A 15 3.18 13.35 9.73
CA ILE A 15 2.50 14.10 8.66
C ILE A 15 1.77 13.15 7.71
N ALA A 16 2.42 12.06 7.30
CA ALA A 16 1.85 11.08 6.39
C ALA A 16 0.69 10.31 7.03
N ALA A 17 0.82 9.87 8.28
CA ALA A 17 -0.24 9.20 9.03
C ALA A 17 -1.49 10.08 9.15
N TRP A 18 -1.32 11.36 9.48
CA TRP A 18 -2.45 12.31 9.54
C TRP A 18 -3.08 12.62 8.18
N ARG A 19 -2.40 12.36 7.06
CA ARG A 19 -3.03 12.41 5.74
C ARG A 19 -4.02 11.28 5.55
N ILE A 20 -3.65 10.05 5.93
CA ILE A 20 -4.56 8.89 5.88
C ILE A 20 -5.75 9.12 6.80
N ILE A 21 -5.51 9.44 8.06
CA ILE A 21 -6.57 9.67 9.05
C ILE A 21 -7.50 10.81 8.61
N GLY A 22 -6.93 11.92 8.13
CA GLY A 22 -7.70 13.06 7.64
C GLY A 22 -8.59 12.70 6.45
N GLU A 23 -8.13 11.84 5.54
CA GLU A 23 -8.95 11.36 4.43
C GLU A 23 -10.13 10.52 4.93
N ILE A 24 -9.88 9.57 5.82
CA ILE A 24 -10.93 8.71 6.41
C ILE A 24 -11.99 9.55 7.13
N LEU A 25 -11.56 10.53 7.93
CA LEU A 25 -12.49 11.38 8.69
C LEU A 25 -13.30 12.34 7.81
N ASN A 26 -12.73 12.81 6.70
CA ASN A 26 -13.41 13.72 5.77
C ASN A 26 -14.30 12.99 4.76
N LYS A 27 -13.91 11.77 4.36
CA LYS A 27 -14.63 10.92 3.41
C LYS A 27 -14.63 9.48 3.91
N PRO A 28 -15.60 9.05 4.72
CA PRO A 28 -15.63 7.71 5.31
C PRO A 28 -15.61 6.56 4.29
N GLU A 29 -16.12 6.76 3.08
CA GLU A 29 -16.11 5.81 1.96
C GLU A 29 -14.91 5.99 1.02
N SER A 30 -13.83 6.61 1.49
CA SER A 30 -12.63 6.83 0.67
C SER A 30 -11.94 5.52 0.27
N VAL A 31 -11.34 5.56 -0.92
CA VAL A 31 -10.51 4.48 -1.47
C VAL A 31 -9.04 4.89 -1.37
N ILE A 32 -8.31 4.24 -0.48
CA ILE A 32 -6.95 4.62 -0.09
C ILE A 32 -5.95 3.54 -0.51
N GLY A 33 -5.03 3.92 -1.39
CA GLY A 33 -3.93 3.07 -1.82
C GLY A 33 -2.71 3.18 -0.91
N LEU A 34 -2.13 2.03 -0.59
CA LEU A 34 -0.97 1.90 0.28
C LEU A 34 0.17 1.21 -0.47
N SER A 35 1.37 1.73 -0.34
CA SER A 35 2.61 1.04 -0.74
C SER A 35 3.28 0.40 0.47
N THR A 36 4.07 -0.64 0.25
CA THR A 36 4.86 -1.32 1.28
C THR A 36 6.31 -0.85 1.27
N GLY A 37 7.06 -1.20 2.30
CA GLY A 37 8.49 -0.99 2.39
C GLY A 37 8.93 -0.17 3.61
N ARG A 38 10.25 0.04 3.74
CA ARG A 38 10.86 0.71 4.91
C ARG A 38 10.32 2.12 5.14
N THR A 39 10.02 2.86 4.08
CA THR A 39 9.55 4.25 4.17
C THR A 39 8.12 4.35 4.69
N THR A 40 7.27 3.37 4.39
CA THR A 40 5.82 3.46 4.67
C THR A 40 5.37 2.62 5.87
N GLY A 41 6.11 1.59 6.25
CA GLY A 41 5.73 0.71 7.36
C GLY A 41 5.56 1.42 8.71
N ASN A 42 6.42 2.40 9.02
CA ASN A 42 6.31 3.14 10.28
C ASN A 42 5.07 4.05 10.32
N LEU A 43 4.76 4.72 9.21
CA LEU A 43 3.56 5.56 9.15
C LEU A 43 2.27 4.72 9.26
N HIS A 44 2.24 3.51 8.68
CA HIS A 44 1.10 2.59 8.81
C HIS A 44 0.88 2.18 10.27
N ARG A 45 1.95 1.75 10.97
CA ARG A 45 1.89 1.41 12.40
C ARG A 45 1.43 2.61 13.24
N LEU A 46 1.88 3.82 12.90
CA LEU A 46 1.49 5.04 13.60
C LEU A 46 -0.02 5.33 13.43
N VAL A 47 -0.60 5.10 12.25
CA VAL A 47 -2.07 5.17 12.05
C VAL A 47 -2.76 4.18 13.00
N GLY A 48 -2.30 2.93 13.06
CA GLY A 48 -2.84 1.92 13.96
C GLY A 48 -2.71 2.29 15.45
N GLU A 49 -1.58 2.87 15.86
CA GLU A 49 -1.37 3.36 17.23
C GLU A 49 -2.34 4.48 17.61
N ILE A 50 -2.55 5.44 16.70
CA ILE A 50 -3.49 6.54 16.90
C ILE A 50 -4.90 5.99 17.01
N TYR A 51 -5.29 5.10 16.09
CA TYR A 51 -6.59 4.45 16.10
C TYR A 51 -6.84 3.67 17.41
N SER A 52 -5.87 2.92 17.89
CA SER A 52 -5.98 2.16 19.13
C SER A 52 -6.23 3.04 20.36
N ARG A 53 -5.72 4.27 20.35
CA ARG A 53 -5.91 5.25 21.45
C ARG A 53 -7.17 6.08 21.28
N TYR A 54 -7.52 6.40 20.06
CA TYR A 54 -8.63 7.29 19.69
C TYR A 54 -9.38 6.69 18.51
N PRO A 55 -10.19 5.65 18.73
CA PRO A 55 -10.91 4.98 17.66
C PRO A 55 -11.83 5.94 16.90
N PHE A 56 -11.86 5.80 15.58
CA PHE A 56 -12.77 6.49 14.66
C PHE A 56 -13.40 5.47 13.71
N ASP A 57 -14.48 5.84 13.03
CA ASP A 57 -15.16 4.93 12.13
C ASP A 57 -14.31 4.65 10.88
N VAL A 58 -14.06 3.35 10.63
CA VAL A 58 -13.32 2.82 9.48
C VAL A 58 -14.15 1.77 8.71
N SER A 59 -15.44 1.65 9.04
CA SER A 59 -16.30 0.57 8.52
C SER A 59 -16.55 0.66 7.02
N SER A 60 -16.50 1.85 6.45
CA SER A 60 -16.80 2.12 5.04
C SER A 60 -15.57 2.40 4.18
N VAL A 61 -14.38 2.61 4.78
CA VAL A 61 -13.17 2.88 4.02
C VAL A 61 -12.71 1.62 3.29
N THR A 62 -12.24 1.80 2.05
CA THR A 62 -11.57 0.76 1.29
C THR A 62 -10.08 1.03 1.24
N PHE A 63 -9.28 0.07 1.65
CA PHE A 63 -7.85 0.08 1.42
C PHE A 63 -7.47 -0.84 0.25
N PHE A 64 -6.44 -0.48 -0.49
CA PHE A 64 -5.85 -1.38 -1.48
C PHE A 64 -4.32 -1.31 -1.45
N GLY A 65 -3.66 -2.44 -1.72
CA GLY A 65 -2.22 -2.46 -1.94
C GLY A 65 -1.88 -2.04 -3.37
N LEU A 66 -0.88 -1.18 -3.52
CA LEU A 66 -0.45 -0.67 -4.83
C LEU A 66 0.07 -1.76 -5.75
N ASP A 67 0.78 -2.71 -5.19
CA ASP A 67 1.50 -3.77 -5.89
C ASP A 67 1.54 -5.06 -5.08
N GLU A 68 1.93 -6.16 -5.72
CA GLU A 68 2.08 -7.47 -5.09
C GLU A 68 3.15 -8.30 -5.79
N VAL A 69 3.77 -9.21 -5.04
CA VAL A 69 4.74 -10.17 -5.54
C VAL A 69 4.01 -11.43 -6.03
N THR A 70 4.35 -11.90 -7.23
CA THR A 70 3.74 -13.10 -7.82
C THR A 70 4.53 -14.38 -7.48
N ASN A 71 3.84 -15.53 -7.57
CA ASN A 71 4.42 -16.86 -7.40
C ASN A 71 4.99 -17.15 -6.00
N VAL A 72 4.45 -16.50 -4.99
CA VAL A 72 4.74 -16.75 -3.58
C VAL A 72 3.44 -17.12 -2.83
N PRO A 73 3.50 -17.84 -1.72
CA PRO A 73 2.32 -17.99 -0.85
C PRO A 73 1.81 -16.62 -0.36
N ARG A 74 0.51 -16.46 -0.24
CA ARG A 74 -0.10 -15.18 0.22
C ARG A 74 0.42 -14.78 1.61
N GLU A 75 0.70 -15.78 2.45
CA GLU A 75 1.20 -15.64 3.82
C GLU A 75 2.73 -15.42 3.90
N TYR A 76 3.40 -15.37 2.75
CA TYR A 76 4.83 -15.06 2.73
C TYR A 76 5.08 -13.68 3.36
N ALA A 77 6.05 -13.59 4.27
CA ALA A 77 6.31 -12.37 5.02
C ALA A 77 6.68 -11.17 4.14
N GLY A 78 7.26 -11.42 2.95
CA GLY A 78 7.58 -10.38 1.95
C GLY A 78 6.44 -10.09 0.96
N ALA A 79 5.28 -10.74 1.05
CA ALA A 79 4.12 -10.38 0.26
C ALA A 79 3.54 -9.06 0.76
N CYS A 80 3.19 -8.16 -0.16
CA CYS A 80 2.64 -6.85 0.20
C CYS A 80 1.34 -7.00 1.00
N TYR A 81 0.51 -7.99 0.69
CA TYR A 81 -0.66 -8.35 1.47
C TYR A 81 -0.32 -8.59 2.96
N THR A 82 0.64 -9.47 3.23
CA THR A 82 1.02 -9.83 4.61
C THR A 82 1.61 -8.63 5.36
N MET A 83 2.42 -7.82 4.68
CA MET A 83 3.01 -6.61 5.25
C MET A 83 1.91 -5.61 5.65
N LEU A 84 1.02 -5.23 4.73
CA LEU A 84 -0.05 -4.27 4.99
C LEU A 84 -1.04 -4.78 6.05
N LYS A 85 -1.37 -6.07 5.98
CA LYS A 85 -2.24 -6.70 6.96
C LYS A 85 -1.69 -6.56 8.38
N THR A 86 -0.42 -6.90 8.56
CA THR A 86 0.26 -6.82 9.86
C THR A 86 0.49 -5.38 10.33
N GLU A 87 0.84 -4.48 9.41
CA GLU A 87 1.19 -3.09 9.74
C GLU A 87 -0.01 -2.22 10.08
N LEU A 88 -1.18 -2.47 9.47
CA LEU A 88 -2.33 -1.58 9.57
C LEU A 88 -3.68 -2.29 9.62
N ILE A 89 -3.97 -3.15 8.64
CA ILE A 89 -5.32 -3.64 8.35
C ILE A 89 -5.93 -4.39 9.54
N ASP A 90 -5.16 -5.29 10.17
CA ASP A 90 -5.61 -6.04 11.34
C ASP A 90 -5.86 -5.13 12.55
N THR A 91 -5.01 -4.11 12.74
CA THR A 91 -5.16 -3.16 13.85
C THR A 91 -6.42 -2.29 13.70
N LEU A 92 -6.75 -1.90 12.48
CA LEU A 92 -7.98 -1.15 12.17
C LEU A 92 -9.23 -2.05 12.16
N GLY A 93 -9.08 -3.36 12.08
CA GLY A 93 -10.20 -4.30 11.97
C GLY A 93 -10.95 -4.21 10.64
N ILE A 94 -10.24 -3.85 9.56
CA ILE A 94 -10.81 -3.72 8.22
C ILE A 94 -11.31 -5.09 7.74
N GLN A 95 -12.55 -5.12 7.25
CA GLN A 95 -13.15 -6.34 6.70
C GLN A 95 -12.47 -6.71 5.38
N GLU A 96 -12.41 -8.02 5.07
CA GLU A 96 -11.71 -8.52 3.88
C GLU A 96 -12.25 -7.91 2.57
N ASP A 97 -13.55 -7.69 2.47
CA ASP A 97 -14.19 -7.05 1.31
C ASP A 97 -13.76 -5.57 1.11
N ASN A 98 -13.20 -4.95 2.13
CA ASN A 98 -12.70 -3.58 2.11
C ASN A 98 -11.17 -3.50 2.07
N PHE A 99 -10.49 -4.64 1.86
CA PHE A 99 -9.04 -4.70 1.66
C PHE A 99 -8.72 -5.38 0.33
N LEU A 100 -8.53 -4.58 -0.71
CA LEU A 100 -8.29 -5.06 -2.07
C LEU A 100 -6.80 -5.31 -2.31
N MET A 101 -6.47 -6.51 -2.77
CA MET A 101 -5.11 -6.88 -3.11
C MET A 101 -5.07 -7.66 -4.43
N LEU A 102 -3.99 -7.49 -5.16
CA LEU A 102 -3.67 -8.37 -6.28
C LEU A 102 -3.37 -9.79 -5.74
N PRO A 103 -3.72 -10.85 -6.46
CA PRO A 103 -3.38 -12.20 -6.04
C PRO A 103 -1.88 -12.47 -6.23
N THR A 104 -1.28 -13.18 -5.27
CA THR A 104 0.11 -13.66 -5.38
C THR A 104 0.23 -14.86 -6.33
N VAL A 105 -0.86 -15.62 -6.53
CA VAL A 105 -0.94 -16.77 -7.42
C VAL A 105 -2.17 -16.63 -8.31
N SER A 106 -2.01 -16.81 -9.62
CA SER A 106 -3.10 -16.75 -10.59
C SER A 106 -2.74 -17.56 -11.84
N ASP A 107 -3.74 -18.17 -12.48
CA ASP A 107 -3.58 -18.78 -13.82
C ASP A 107 -3.55 -17.71 -14.93
N ASP A 108 -4.04 -16.49 -14.64
CA ASP A 108 -4.11 -15.36 -15.58
C ASP A 108 -3.97 -14.04 -14.82
N PHE A 109 -2.74 -13.57 -14.69
CA PHE A 109 -2.44 -12.31 -13.99
C PHE A 109 -2.96 -11.07 -14.74
N ASP A 110 -3.01 -11.09 -16.08
CA ASP A 110 -3.54 -9.97 -16.86
C ASP A 110 -5.04 -9.77 -16.59
N LYS A 111 -5.77 -10.88 -16.48
CA LYS A 111 -7.18 -10.84 -16.05
C LYS A 111 -7.33 -10.37 -14.61
N ALA A 112 -6.47 -10.85 -13.71
CA ALA A 112 -6.48 -10.43 -12.31
C ALA A 112 -6.22 -8.91 -12.17
N CYS A 113 -5.26 -8.36 -12.89
CA CYS A 113 -4.99 -6.93 -12.95
C CYS A 113 -6.21 -6.11 -13.41
N LYS A 114 -6.88 -6.55 -14.49
CA LYS A 114 -8.09 -5.89 -14.99
C LYS A 114 -9.26 -5.94 -14.00
N LEU A 115 -9.43 -7.06 -13.29
CA LEU A 115 -10.47 -7.18 -12.26
C LEU A 115 -10.18 -6.28 -11.07
N PHE A 116 -8.95 -6.25 -10.60
CA PHE A 116 -8.51 -5.38 -9.52
C PHE A 116 -8.74 -3.90 -9.84
N GLN A 117 -8.36 -3.46 -11.04
CA GLN A 117 -8.60 -2.09 -11.47
C GLN A 117 -10.09 -1.74 -11.53
N ARG A 118 -10.92 -2.61 -12.10
CA ARG A 118 -12.38 -2.41 -12.16
C ARG A 118 -13.01 -2.35 -10.78
N GLU A 119 -12.50 -3.12 -9.82
CA GLU A 119 -12.98 -3.10 -8.44
C GLU A 119 -12.71 -1.73 -7.80
N ILE A 120 -11.53 -1.16 -7.98
CA ILE A 120 -11.19 0.19 -7.51
C ILE A 120 -12.08 1.24 -8.21
N GLU A 121 -12.26 1.15 -9.53
CA GLU A 121 -13.11 2.05 -10.30
C GLU A 121 -14.58 1.98 -9.85
N SER A 122 -15.10 0.79 -9.57
CA SER A 122 -16.48 0.57 -9.12
C SER A 122 -16.78 1.21 -7.77
N ARG A 123 -15.75 1.41 -6.95
CA ARG A 123 -15.82 2.10 -5.65
C ARG A 123 -15.62 3.62 -5.75
N GLY A 124 -15.52 4.16 -6.96
CA GLY A 124 -15.39 5.61 -7.20
C GLY A 124 -13.98 6.06 -7.58
N GLY A 125 -13.04 5.15 -7.71
CA GLY A 125 -11.64 5.46 -8.02
C GLY A 125 -10.83 5.81 -6.77
N ILE A 126 -9.59 6.23 -6.97
CA ILE A 126 -8.62 6.48 -5.89
C ILE A 126 -8.79 7.89 -5.31
N ASP A 127 -9.01 7.99 -4.02
CA ASP A 127 -9.07 9.28 -3.30
C ASP A 127 -7.71 9.71 -2.76
N LEU A 128 -6.96 8.76 -2.19
CA LEU A 128 -5.62 9.00 -1.67
C LEU A 128 -4.71 7.83 -2.04
N LEU A 129 -3.50 8.13 -2.50
CA LEU A 129 -2.47 7.14 -2.74
C LEU A 129 -1.19 7.52 -1.99
N ILE A 130 -0.72 6.64 -1.11
CA ILE A 130 0.56 6.77 -0.40
C ILE A 130 1.63 6.05 -1.21
N LEU A 131 2.61 6.80 -1.67
CA LEU A 131 3.71 6.28 -2.47
C LEU A 131 5.06 6.54 -1.80
N GLY A 132 5.90 5.52 -1.74
CA GLY A 132 7.33 5.69 -1.49
C GLY A 132 8.06 6.06 -2.79
N LEU A 133 9.03 6.95 -2.70
CA LEU A 133 9.97 7.24 -3.77
C LEU A 133 11.31 6.55 -3.45
N GLY A 134 11.70 5.61 -4.29
CA GLY A 134 12.97 4.90 -4.14
C GLY A 134 14.19 5.72 -4.54
N GLU A 135 15.38 5.29 -4.13
CA GLU A 135 16.65 5.99 -4.36
C GLU A 135 16.96 6.20 -5.85
N ASN A 136 16.57 5.24 -6.69
CA ASN A 136 16.72 5.33 -8.15
C ASN A 136 15.52 5.99 -8.86
N GLY A 137 14.54 6.49 -8.10
CA GLY A 137 13.34 7.13 -8.62
C GLY A 137 12.16 6.18 -8.91
N HIS A 138 12.22 4.90 -8.46
CA HIS A 138 11.07 4.00 -8.59
C HIS A 138 9.90 4.43 -7.70
N LEU A 139 8.69 4.15 -8.16
CA LEU A 139 7.43 4.36 -7.43
C LEU A 139 6.72 3.00 -7.28
N GLY A 140 6.60 2.50 -6.06
CA GLY A 140 6.19 1.11 -5.87
C GLY A 140 7.16 0.17 -6.60
N PHE A 141 6.67 -0.82 -7.34
CA PHE A 141 7.52 -1.67 -8.18
C PHE A 141 7.79 -1.10 -9.59
N ASN A 142 7.24 0.08 -9.92
CA ASN A 142 7.50 0.72 -11.20
C ASN A 142 8.90 1.36 -11.23
N GLN A 143 9.79 0.74 -12.02
CA GLN A 143 11.16 1.19 -12.20
C GLN A 143 11.27 2.41 -13.12
N PRO A 144 12.38 3.19 -13.08
CA PRO A 144 12.64 4.22 -14.08
C PRO A 144 12.47 3.69 -15.50
N GLY A 145 11.69 4.40 -16.32
CA GLY A 145 11.33 3.97 -17.66
C GLY A 145 10.04 3.16 -17.78
N SER A 146 9.40 2.79 -16.66
CA SER A 146 8.05 2.23 -16.69
C SER A 146 7.04 3.24 -17.24
N PRO A 147 6.04 2.81 -18.04
CA PRO A 147 5.00 3.72 -18.52
C PRO A 147 4.19 4.27 -17.34
N LEU A 148 4.16 5.59 -17.18
CA LEU A 148 3.29 6.27 -16.23
C LEU A 148 1.95 6.56 -16.93
N GLY A 149 0.84 6.21 -16.28
CA GLY A 149 -0.51 6.41 -16.82
C GLY A 149 -1.07 5.22 -17.60
N GLY A 150 -0.45 4.05 -17.42
CA GLY A 150 -1.00 2.76 -17.87
C GLY A 150 -2.00 2.18 -16.84
N GLU A 151 -2.63 1.09 -17.23
CA GLU A 151 -3.46 0.25 -16.35
C GLU A 151 -2.57 -0.58 -15.41
N THR A 152 -3.18 -1.28 -14.44
CA THR A 152 -2.49 -2.31 -13.62
C THR A 152 -1.91 -3.38 -14.53
N TRP A 153 -0.66 -3.75 -14.33
CA TRP A 153 0.08 -4.62 -15.22
C TRP A 153 1.09 -5.50 -14.50
N VAL A 154 1.50 -6.59 -15.14
CA VAL A 154 2.54 -7.48 -14.64
C VAL A 154 3.89 -7.03 -15.19
N THR A 155 4.87 -6.91 -14.32
CA THR A 155 6.25 -6.58 -14.68
C THR A 155 7.22 -7.53 -14.04
N GLN A 156 8.42 -7.62 -14.60
CA GLN A 156 9.52 -8.33 -13.99
C GLN A 156 10.32 -7.35 -13.12
N MET A 157 10.56 -7.71 -11.87
CA MET A 157 11.43 -6.92 -10.99
C MET A 157 12.87 -6.98 -11.48
N ASN A 158 13.61 -5.90 -11.30
CA ASN A 158 15.07 -5.95 -11.49
C ASN A 158 15.72 -6.58 -10.26
N THR A 159 16.96 -7.06 -10.43
CA THR A 159 17.71 -7.77 -9.40
C THR A 159 17.91 -6.94 -8.11
N GLU A 160 18.07 -5.62 -8.22
CA GLU A 160 18.26 -4.74 -7.05
C GLU A 160 17.00 -4.68 -6.18
N LEU A 161 15.81 -4.57 -6.81
CA LEU A 161 14.54 -4.55 -6.10
C LEU A 161 14.24 -5.92 -5.50
N GLU A 162 14.51 -6.99 -6.23
CA GLU A 162 14.37 -8.37 -5.76
C GLU A 162 15.21 -8.63 -4.51
N LEU A 163 16.48 -8.22 -4.51
CA LEU A 163 17.38 -8.31 -3.35
C LEU A 163 16.89 -7.47 -2.17
N SER A 164 16.32 -6.30 -2.42
CA SER A 164 15.74 -5.45 -1.37
C SER A 164 14.59 -6.15 -0.64
N LEU A 165 13.72 -6.87 -1.38
CA LEU A 165 12.61 -7.61 -0.79
C LEU A 165 13.09 -8.82 0.03
N ILE A 166 14.14 -9.52 -0.41
CA ILE A 166 14.73 -10.63 0.32
C ILE A 166 15.28 -10.15 1.67
N HIS A 167 15.99 -9.02 1.70
CA HIS A 167 16.55 -8.45 2.94
C HIS A 167 15.49 -7.93 3.93
N ILE A 168 14.29 -7.59 3.47
CA ILE A 168 13.17 -7.21 4.37
C ILE A 168 12.62 -8.43 5.11
N SER A 169 12.73 -9.62 4.54
CA SER A 169 12.20 -10.87 5.09
C SER A 169 13.17 -11.66 5.96
N GLU A 170 14.45 -11.26 6.04
CA GLU A 170 15.41 -11.93 6.93
C GLU A 170 15.29 -11.36 8.35
N PRO A 171 15.05 -12.21 9.38
CA PRO A 171 15.10 -11.75 10.77
C PRO A 171 16.54 -11.36 11.12
N THR A 172 16.74 -10.11 11.55
CA THR A 172 18.00 -9.63 12.17
C THR A 172 18.18 -10.23 13.55
#